data_67337ffb3ad7e47b9a959e676a7fd683
#
_entry.id   67337ffb3ad7e47b9a959e676a7fd683
#
_cell.length_a   1.000
_cell.length_b   1.000
_cell.length_c   1.000
_cell.angle_alpha   90.00
_cell.angle_beta   90.00
_cell.angle_gamma   90.00
#
_symmetry.space_group_name_H-M   'P 1'
#
loop_
_entity.id
_entity.type
_entity.pdbx_description
1 polymer ?
#
loop_
_entity_poly.entity_id
_entity_poly.type
_entity_poly.pdbx_seq_one_letter_code
_entity_poly.pdbx_strand_id
1 'polypeptide(L)'
;MKNLLTIAGSDSSGGAGIQADLKTFAAHGTFGMSVITAVTAQNTCGVTAVQNIDCDIVEAQIAAVFDDIRVDAVKIGMVSQPEIIRTIAACLRRYQPRIIVVDPVMISKSGYPLLAPEACETLIKELLPLATLVTPNLPEAEAITGMQVTEKAQMRAVAEKIVTLGAKAVLVKGGHLSDTADDLLFDSSTETWFPGKRIPTKNTHGTGCTLSSSLAANLAKGLELTDAVRASKAYVTEAIEHGIELGSGCGPTHHFVDLYRKAGILD
;
A
#
# COMPACT_ATOMS: atom_id res chain seq x y z
N MET A 1 -4.10 7.19 21.19
CA MET A 1 -4.02 7.22 19.72
C MET A 1 -3.04 6.14 19.30
N LYS A 2 -3.23 5.49 18.12
CA LYS A 2 -2.28 4.54 17.55
C LYS A 2 -1.28 5.27 16.69
N ASN A 3 -0.01 4.85 16.72
CA ASN A 3 1.09 5.45 15.98
C ASN A 3 1.49 4.53 14.81
N LEU A 4 1.44 5.04 13.60
CA LEU A 4 1.72 4.27 12.38
C LEU A 4 2.90 4.87 11.64
N LEU A 5 3.76 4.01 11.13
CA LEU A 5 4.90 4.41 10.32
C LEU A 5 4.68 3.98 8.87
N THR A 6 4.75 4.91 7.93
CA THR A 6 4.92 4.56 6.52
C THR A 6 6.39 4.62 6.13
N ILE A 7 6.84 3.65 5.34
CA ILE A 7 8.16 3.59 4.72
C ILE A 7 7.93 3.54 3.21
N ALA A 8 8.07 4.67 2.54
CA ALA A 8 7.71 4.78 1.12
C ALA A 8 8.35 6.00 0.44
N GLY A 9 8.20 6.09 -0.87
CA GLY A 9 8.54 7.28 -1.65
C GLY A 9 7.58 8.43 -1.40
N SER A 10 8.08 9.65 -1.64
CA SER A 10 7.31 10.89 -1.55
C SER A 10 6.76 11.28 -2.93
N ASP A 11 5.45 11.48 -3.04
CA ASP A 11 4.77 12.00 -4.22
C ASP A 11 4.55 13.52 -4.10
N SER A 12 5.25 14.32 -4.92
CA SER A 12 5.15 15.79 -4.90
C SER A 12 3.74 16.31 -5.23
N SER A 13 2.91 15.55 -5.95
CA SER A 13 1.52 15.91 -6.22
C SER A 13 0.57 15.64 -5.06
N GLY A 14 1.02 14.87 -4.06
CA GLY A 14 0.28 14.60 -2.83
C GLY A 14 -0.80 13.53 -2.95
N GLY A 15 -0.93 12.84 -4.09
CA GLY A 15 -2.00 11.86 -4.35
C GLY A 15 -1.65 10.42 -3.95
N ALA A 16 -0.36 10.08 -3.88
CA ALA A 16 0.14 8.75 -3.54
C ALA A 16 1.30 8.83 -2.53
N GLY A 17 2.08 7.76 -2.40
CA GLY A 17 3.25 7.71 -1.54
C GLY A 17 2.94 8.07 -0.09
N ILE A 18 3.97 8.57 0.63
CA ILE A 18 3.82 8.97 2.04
C ILE A 18 2.70 9.99 2.25
N GLN A 19 2.41 10.84 1.27
CA GLN A 19 1.36 11.85 1.39
C GLN A 19 -0.04 11.23 1.46
N ALA A 20 -0.33 10.23 0.63
CA ALA A 20 -1.57 9.47 0.71
C ALA A 20 -1.64 8.65 2.01
N ASP A 21 -0.52 8.07 2.42
CA ASP A 21 -0.42 7.27 3.63
C ASP A 21 -0.72 8.10 4.87
N LEU A 22 -0.07 9.25 5.04
CA LEU A 22 -0.27 10.16 6.18
C LEU A 22 -1.68 10.73 6.23
N LYS A 23 -2.26 11.11 5.07
CA LYS A 23 -3.67 11.54 4.98
C LYS A 23 -4.62 10.43 5.41
N THR A 24 -4.36 9.19 4.95
CA THR A 24 -5.17 8.02 5.32
C THR A 24 -5.06 7.73 6.82
N PHE A 25 -3.86 7.75 7.39
CA PHE A 25 -3.67 7.58 8.83
C PHE A 25 -4.42 8.63 9.63
N ALA A 26 -4.34 9.90 9.23
CA ALA A 26 -5.07 10.99 9.86
C ALA A 26 -6.60 10.80 9.75
N ALA A 27 -7.11 10.41 8.57
CA ALA A 27 -8.53 10.11 8.37
C ALA A 27 -9.04 8.97 9.25
N HIS A 28 -8.17 8.02 9.62
CA HIS A 28 -8.48 6.93 10.55
C HIS A 28 -8.29 7.28 12.03
N GLY A 29 -7.97 8.55 12.37
CA GLY A 29 -7.74 8.99 13.74
C GLY A 29 -6.48 8.40 14.38
N THR A 30 -5.46 8.13 13.59
CA THR A 30 -4.15 7.63 14.01
C THR A 30 -3.06 8.69 13.79
N PHE A 31 -1.95 8.60 14.52
CA PHE A 31 -0.79 9.47 14.30
C PHE A 31 0.13 8.84 13.26
N GLY A 32 0.35 9.54 12.15
CA GLY A 32 1.18 9.06 11.06
C GLY A 32 2.60 9.65 11.12
N MET A 33 3.58 8.76 11.02
CA MET A 33 5.01 9.07 10.87
C MET A 33 5.50 8.54 9.53
N SER A 34 6.61 9.06 8.99
CA SER A 34 7.12 8.64 7.69
C SER A 34 8.64 8.50 7.65
N VAL A 35 9.08 7.47 6.94
CA VAL A 35 10.43 7.27 6.45
C VAL A 35 10.39 7.41 4.93
N ILE A 36 11.18 8.32 4.38
CA ILE A 36 11.22 8.59 2.95
C ILE A 36 12.30 7.72 2.32
N THR A 37 11.90 6.90 1.32
CA THR A 37 12.83 6.03 0.56
C THR A 37 13.28 6.66 -0.75
N ALA A 38 12.47 7.54 -1.32
CA ALA A 38 12.77 8.29 -2.54
C ALA A 38 11.92 9.55 -2.61
N VAL A 39 12.41 10.54 -3.32
CA VAL A 39 11.66 11.75 -3.70
C VAL A 39 11.33 11.68 -5.18
N THR A 40 10.07 11.87 -5.57
CA THR A 40 9.66 11.90 -6.96
C THR A 40 9.32 13.33 -7.42
N ALA A 41 9.70 13.67 -8.64
CA ALA A 41 9.11 14.78 -9.36
C ALA A 41 7.90 14.23 -10.12
N GLN A 42 6.72 14.39 -9.55
CA GLN A 42 5.50 13.73 -9.99
C GLN A 42 4.32 14.68 -9.98
N ASN A 43 3.42 14.50 -10.95
CA ASN A 43 2.12 15.18 -11.02
C ASN A 43 1.04 14.18 -11.50
N THR A 44 -0.16 14.69 -11.79
CA THR A 44 -1.29 13.83 -12.24
C THR A 44 -1.06 13.16 -13.59
N CYS A 45 -0.12 13.65 -14.41
CA CYS A 45 0.21 13.11 -15.73
C CYS A 45 1.31 12.03 -15.66
N GLY A 46 2.19 12.06 -14.65
CA GLY A 46 3.26 11.08 -14.53
C GLY A 46 4.42 11.47 -13.63
N VAL A 47 5.41 10.58 -13.61
CA VAL A 47 6.68 10.73 -12.90
C VAL A 47 7.74 11.15 -13.92
N THR A 48 8.43 12.26 -13.66
CA THR A 48 9.49 12.80 -14.54
C THR A 48 10.89 12.57 -14.00
N ALA A 49 11.04 12.43 -12.68
CA ALA A 49 12.33 12.11 -12.03
C ALA A 49 12.11 11.41 -10.69
N VAL A 50 13.09 10.61 -10.30
CA VAL A 50 13.13 9.93 -9.00
C VAL A 50 14.54 10.06 -8.45
N GLN A 51 14.67 10.48 -7.18
CA GLN A 51 15.89 10.44 -6.43
C GLN A 51 15.72 9.52 -5.22
N ASN A 52 16.48 8.45 -5.17
CA ASN A 52 16.52 7.56 -4.01
C ASN A 52 17.23 8.21 -2.85
N ILE A 53 16.81 7.91 -1.64
CA ILE A 53 17.47 8.31 -0.40
C ILE A 53 18.55 7.26 -0.09
N ASP A 54 19.71 7.69 0.37
CA ASP A 54 20.82 6.83 0.74
C ASP A 54 20.42 5.87 1.89
N CYS A 55 20.93 4.65 1.84
CA CYS A 55 20.55 3.60 2.78
C CYS A 55 20.82 3.94 4.25
N ASP A 56 21.91 4.64 4.53
CA ASP A 56 22.27 5.11 5.87
C ASP A 56 21.25 6.12 6.41
N ILE A 57 20.73 7.00 5.55
CA ILE A 57 19.66 7.94 5.91
C ILE A 57 18.33 7.23 6.10
N VAL A 58 18.01 6.22 5.28
CA VAL A 58 16.81 5.41 5.47
C VAL A 58 16.88 4.67 6.81
N GLU A 59 18.02 4.05 7.14
CA GLU A 59 18.24 3.39 8.44
C GLU A 59 18.12 4.39 9.61
N ALA A 60 18.75 5.55 9.49
CA ALA A 60 18.71 6.60 10.52
C ALA A 60 17.29 7.12 10.76
N GLN A 61 16.47 7.31 9.71
CA GLN A 61 15.06 7.69 9.86
C GLN A 61 14.26 6.62 10.62
N ILE A 62 14.45 5.34 10.28
CA ILE A 62 13.78 4.23 10.97
C ILE A 62 14.20 4.19 12.43
N ALA A 63 15.49 4.27 12.72
CA ALA A 63 16.04 4.25 14.06
C ALA A 63 15.50 5.42 14.89
N ALA A 64 15.53 6.63 14.35
CA ALA A 64 15.05 7.84 15.05
C ALA A 64 13.58 7.72 15.50
N VAL A 65 12.73 7.03 14.70
CA VAL A 65 11.33 6.80 15.09
C VAL A 65 11.23 5.69 16.12
N PHE A 66 11.82 4.53 15.87
CA PHE A 66 11.63 3.37 16.75
C PHE A 66 12.32 3.48 18.11
N ASP A 67 13.42 4.24 18.20
CA ASP A 67 14.17 4.42 19.45
C ASP A 67 13.44 5.37 20.45
N ASP A 68 12.50 6.21 19.95
CA ASP A 68 11.76 7.18 20.77
C ASP A 68 10.25 6.90 20.82
N ILE A 69 9.66 6.46 19.71
CA ILE A 69 8.21 6.38 19.57
C ILE A 69 7.76 4.93 19.40
N ARG A 70 6.77 4.53 20.21
CA ARG A 70 6.11 3.23 20.01
C ARG A 70 5.39 3.21 18.67
N VAL A 71 5.74 2.27 17.79
CA VAL A 71 5.10 2.02 16.50
C VAL A 71 4.11 0.86 16.64
N ASP A 72 2.82 1.11 16.37
CA ASP A 72 1.77 0.09 16.47
C ASP A 72 1.62 -0.71 15.14
N ALA A 73 1.89 -0.09 13.99
CA ALA A 73 1.95 -0.76 12.69
C ALA A 73 2.89 -0.04 11.72
N VAL A 74 3.43 -0.80 10.78
CA VAL A 74 4.24 -0.29 9.66
C VAL A 74 3.52 -0.59 8.35
N LYS A 75 3.45 0.41 7.45
CA LYS A 75 3.08 0.23 6.05
C LYS A 75 4.31 0.46 5.19
N ILE A 76 4.58 -0.47 4.28
CA ILE A 76 5.64 -0.32 3.29
C ILE A 76 5.01 -0.10 1.92
N GLY A 77 5.44 0.95 1.23
CA GLY A 77 5.01 1.26 -0.13
C GLY A 77 6.15 1.14 -1.14
N MET A 78 6.37 2.17 -1.95
CA MET A 78 7.43 2.19 -2.96
C MET A 78 8.82 2.08 -2.34
N VAL A 79 9.54 1.02 -2.70
CA VAL A 79 10.94 0.75 -2.35
C VAL A 79 11.68 0.30 -3.62
N SER A 80 12.43 1.18 -4.24
CA SER A 80 12.86 1.05 -5.63
C SER A 80 14.15 0.22 -5.85
N GLN A 81 14.99 0.08 -4.83
CA GLN A 81 16.32 -0.51 -4.94
C GLN A 81 16.53 -1.69 -3.99
N PRO A 82 17.27 -2.74 -4.42
CA PRO A 82 17.57 -3.90 -3.56
C PRO A 82 18.22 -3.54 -2.23
N GLU A 83 19.14 -2.56 -2.24
CA GLU A 83 19.88 -2.13 -1.05
C GLU A 83 18.94 -1.48 -0.01
N ILE A 84 18.04 -0.62 -0.46
CA ILE A 84 17.01 -0.01 0.40
C ILE A 84 16.10 -1.08 1.00
N ILE A 85 15.70 -2.07 0.20
CA ILE A 85 14.87 -3.19 0.69
C ILE A 85 15.59 -3.98 1.78
N ARG A 86 16.88 -4.31 1.58
CA ARG A 86 17.68 -5.03 2.59
C ARG A 86 17.84 -4.21 3.87
N THR A 87 18.10 -2.91 3.75
CA THR A 87 18.19 -1.99 4.90
C THR A 87 16.89 -1.97 5.70
N ILE A 88 15.75 -1.79 5.03
CA ILE A 88 14.44 -1.81 5.68
C ILE A 88 14.19 -3.16 6.36
N ALA A 89 14.44 -4.26 5.67
CA ALA A 89 14.24 -5.59 6.22
C ALA A 89 15.13 -5.87 7.46
N ALA A 90 16.38 -5.41 7.44
CA ALA A 90 17.27 -5.51 8.60
C ALA A 90 16.74 -4.73 9.81
N CYS A 91 16.27 -3.51 9.59
CA CYS A 91 15.63 -2.69 10.63
C CYS A 91 14.36 -3.36 11.18
N LEU A 92 13.48 -3.88 10.32
CA LEU A 92 12.26 -4.56 10.75
C LEU A 92 12.55 -5.84 11.54
N ARG A 93 13.61 -6.58 11.22
CA ARG A 93 14.06 -7.73 12.03
C ARG A 93 14.60 -7.30 13.39
N ARG A 94 15.26 -6.14 13.48
CA ARG A 94 15.76 -5.57 14.74
C ARG A 94 14.63 -5.08 15.63
N TYR A 95 13.69 -4.29 15.10
CA TYR A 95 12.63 -3.66 15.88
C TYR A 95 11.36 -4.48 16.05
N GLN A 96 11.14 -5.49 15.22
CA GLN A 96 10.05 -6.48 15.27
C GLN A 96 8.65 -5.85 15.46
N PRO A 97 8.21 -4.91 14.60
CA PRO A 97 6.86 -4.38 14.69
C PRO A 97 5.83 -5.51 14.49
N ARG A 98 4.74 -5.47 15.27
CA ARG A 98 3.75 -6.56 15.29
C ARG A 98 2.94 -6.66 14.00
N ILE A 99 2.71 -5.54 13.33
CA ILE A 99 1.90 -5.43 12.12
C ILE A 99 2.73 -4.77 11.03
N ILE A 100 2.90 -5.47 9.91
CA ILE A 100 3.60 -4.99 8.72
C ILE A 100 2.69 -5.24 7.52
N VAL A 101 2.23 -4.17 6.88
CA VAL A 101 1.47 -4.21 5.62
C VAL A 101 2.39 -3.80 4.48
N VAL A 102 2.57 -4.69 3.50
CA VAL A 102 3.43 -4.45 2.34
C VAL A 102 2.56 -4.26 1.10
N ASP A 103 2.60 -3.07 0.51
CA ASP A 103 2.06 -2.80 -0.83
C ASP A 103 3.21 -2.89 -1.84
N PRO A 104 3.30 -3.94 -2.64
CA PRO A 104 4.46 -4.23 -3.48
C PRO A 104 4.44 -3.38 -4.76
N VAL A 105 4.51 -2.06 -4.61
CA VAL A 105 4.38 -1.10 -5.70
C VAL A 105 5.51 -1.27 -6.72
N MET A 106 5.18 -1.71 -7.94
CA MET A 106 6.14 -1.95 -9.01
C MET A 106 6.08 -0.90 -10.12
N ILE A 107 4.88 -0.41 -10.42
CA ILE A 107 4.64 0.51 -11.54
C ILE A 107 3.72 1.64 -11.06
N SER A 108 4.02 2.86 -11.44
CA SER A 108 3.14 4.01 -11.18
C SER A 108 1.84 3.93 -11.99
N LYS A 109 0.83 4.71 -11.61
CA LYS A 109 -0.43 4.78 -12.36
C LYS A 109 -0.25 5.24 -13.82
N SER A 110 0.80 6.00 -14.10
CA SER A 110 1.17 6.46 -15.46
C SER A 110 2.04 5.44 -16.25
N GLY A 111 2.35 4.27 -15.68
CA GLY A 111 3.18 3.25 -16.33
C GLY A 111 4.70 3.41 -16.11
N TYR A 112 5.13 4.35 -15.27
CA TYR A 112 6.55 4.50 -14.95
C TYR A 112 7.01 3.37 -14.02
N PRO A 113 8.13 2.67 -14.33
CA PRO A 113 8.66 1.61 -13.46
C PRO A 113 9.22 2.23 -12.17
N LEU A 114 8.69 1.79 -11.02
CA LEU A 114 9.07 2.26 -9.69
C LEU A 114 9.96 1.28 -8.93
N LEU A 115 9.98 0.02 -9.36
CA LEU A 115 10.79 -1.05 -8.81
C LEU A 115 11.82 -1.49 -9.86
N ALA A 116 13.10 -1.52 -9.50
CA ALA A 116 14.12 -2.10 -10.36
C ALA A 116 13.89 -3.63 -10.52
N PRO A 117 14.19 -4.23 -11.68
CA PRO A 117 13.96 -5.67 -11.88
C PRO A 117 14.56 -6.55 -10.78
N GLU A 118 15.78 -6.27 -10.36
CA GLU A 118 16.50 -7.01 -9.32
C GLU A 118 15.91 -6.79 -7.91
N ALA A 119 15.16 -5.72 -7.75
CA ALA A 119 14.51 -5.41 -6.47
C ALA A 119 13.30 -6.29 -6.20
N CYS A 120 12.64 -6.84 -7.23
CA CYS A 120 11.51 -7.75 -7.06
C CYS A 120 11.92 -9.03 -6.32
N GLU A 121 13.02 -9.67 -6.73
CA GLU A 121 13.56 -10.85 -6.04
C GLU A 121 13.94 -10.54 -4.59
N THR A 122 14.54 -9.35 -4.37
CA THR A 122 14.92 -8.93 -3.02
C THR A 122 13.70 -8.66 -2.16
N LEU A 123 12.65 -8.05 -2.70
CA LEU A 123 11.38 -7.84 -2.00
C LEU A 123 10.76 -9.18 -1.57
N ILE A 124 10.71 -10.15 -2.49
CA ILE A 124 10.20 -11.50 -2.21
C ILE A 124 10.99 -12.17 -1.09
N LYS A 125 12.31 -12.08 -1.14
CA LYS A 125 13.22 -12.77 -0.22
C LYS A 125 13.29 -12.13 1.16
N GLU A 126 13.25 -10.80 1.22
CA GLU A 126 13.58 -10.04 2.42
C GLU A 126 12.35 -9.44 3.13
N LEU A 127 11.34 -8.98 2.38
CA LEU A 127 10.18 -8.29 2.96
C LEU A 127 8.94 -9.16 3.08
N LEU A 128 8.64 -10.02 2.09
CA LEU A 128 7.45 -10.88 2.18
C LEU A 128 7.42 -11.75 3.45
N PRO A 129 8.53 -12.39 3.88
CA PRO A 129 8.52 -13.19 5.12
C PRO A 129 8.26 -12.39 6.41
N LEU A 130 8.40 -11.07 6.35
CA LEU A 130 8.12 -10.18 7.48
C LEU A 130 6.68 -9.66 7.48
N ALA A 131 5.99 -9.77 6.33
CA ALA A 131 4.67 -9.18 6.15
C ALA A 131 3.57 -9.90 6.94
N THR A 132 2.78 -9.12 7.66
CA THR A 132 1.48 -9.56 8.20
C THR A 132 0.46 -9.68 7.08
N LEU A 133 0.49 -8.73 6.13
CA LEU A 133 -0.38 -8.69 4.97
C LEU A 133 0.36 -8.09 3.77
N VAL A 134 0.23 -8.72 2.62
CA VAL A 134 0.70 -8.20 1.32
C VAL A 134 -0.51 -7.84 0.46
N THR A 135 -0.47 -6.73 -0.28
CA THR A 135 -1.63 -6.22 -1.03
C THR A 135 -1.34 -6.04 -2.54
N PRO A 136 -0.96 -7.09 -3.27
CA PRO A 136 -0.65 -6.96 -4.69
C PRO A 136 -1.91 -6.77 -5.55
N ASN A 137 -1.81 -5.97 -6.61
CA ASN A 137 -2.71 -6.05 -7.75
C ASN A 137 -2.33 -7.26 -8.64
N LEU A 138 -3.10 -7.55 -9.70
CA LEU A 138 -2.84 -8.73 -10.53
C LEU A 138 -1.46 -8.68 -11.22
N PRO A 139 -1.04 -7.58 -11.89
CA PRO A 139 0.32 -7.49 -12.45
C PRO A 139 1.44 -7.67 -11.40
N GLU A 140 1.27 -7.13 -10.20
CA GLU A 140 2.22 -7.30 -9.10
C GLU A 140 2.25 -8.76 -8.61
N ALA A 141 1.10 -9.39 -8.50
CA ALA A 141 0.98 -10.80 -8.13
C ALA A 141 1.61 -11.72 -9.18
N GLU A 142 1.44 -11.43 -10.46
CA GLU A 142 2.12 -12.12 -11.57
C GLU A 142 3.64 -11.98 -11.48
N ALA A 143 4.13 -10.77 -11.23
CA ALA A 143 5.57 -10.52 -11.09
C ALA A 143 6.19 -11.25 -9.88
N ILE A 144 5.46 -11.34 -8.77
CA ILE A 144 5.91 -12.05 -7.56
C ILE A 144 5.93 -13.56 -7.76
N THR A 145 4.94 -14.11 -8.46
CA THR A 145 4.74 -15.57 -8.53
C THR A 145 5.21 -16.22 -9.81
N GLY A 146 5.38 -15.43 -10.88
CA GLY A 146 5.59 -15.93 -12.25
C GLY A 146 4.36 -16.56 -12.89
N MET A 147 3.17 -16.43 -12.26
CA MET A 147 1.92 -17.04 -12.72
C MET A 147 1.01 -15.98 -13.33
N GLN A 148 0.45 -16.24 -14.51
CA GLN A 148 -0.52 -15.35 -15.13
C GLN A 148 -1.88 -15.39 -14.42
N VAL A 149 -2.53 -14.22 -14.30
CA VAL A 149 -3.86 -14.08 -13.70
C VAL A 149 -4.74 -13.21 -14.59
N THR A 150 -5.53 -13.85 -15.42
CA THR A 150 -6.46 -13.19 -16.36
C THR A 150 -7.92 -13.32 -15.91
N GLU A 151 -8.21 -14.22 -14.99
CA GLU A 151 -9.55 -14.50 -14.50
C GLU A 151 -9.58 -14.75 -12.98
N LYS A 152 -10.76 -14.58 -12.40
CA LYS A 152 -10.99 -14.72 -10.94
C LYS A 152 -10.56 -16.07 -10.39
N ALA A 153 -10.78 -17.17 -11.14
CA ALA A 153 -10.44 -18.52 -10.71
C ALA A 153 -8.93 -18.72 -10.44
N GLN A 154 -8.07 -17.96 -11.09
CA GLN A 154 -6.62 -18.06 -10.95
C GLN A 154 -6.08 -17.29 -9.72
N MET A 155 -6.85 -16.35 -9.17
CA MET A 155 -6.42 -15.51 -8.04
C MET A 155 -6.08 -16.34 -6.80
N ARG A 156 -6.78 -17.45 -6.57
CA ARG A 156 -6.52 -18.35 -5.43
C ARG A 156 -5.13 -18.98 -5.52
N ALA A 157 -4.79 -19.56 -6.67
CA ALA A 157 -3.48 -20.22 -6.84
C ALA A 157 -2.31 -19.24 -6.65
N VAL A 158 -2.47 -18.00 -7.12
CA VAL A 158 -1.50 -16.92 -6.92
C VAL A 158 -1.42 -16.54 -5.45
N ALA A 159 -2.55 -16.42 -4.75
CA ALA A 159 -2.58 -16.10 -3.33
C ALA A 159 -1.88 -17.18 -2.49
N GLU A 160 -2.18 -18.46 -2.75
CA GLU A 160 -1.51 -19.60 -2.13
C GLU A 160 0.02 -19.55 -2.36
N LYS A 161 0.44 -19.26 -3.59
CA LYS A 161 1.87 -19.13 -3.91
C LYS A 161 2.54 -18.02 -3.12
N ILE A 162 1.93 -16.83 -3.00
CA ILE A 162 2.48 -15.69 -2.23
C ILE A 162 2.64 -16.08 -0.75
N VAL A 163 1.67 -16.76 -0.17
CA VAL A 163 1.77 -17.23 1.22
C VAL A 163 2.92 -18.24 1.38
N THR A 164 3.14 -19.16 0.41
CA THR A 164 4.30 -20.08 0.45
C THR A 164 5.64 -19.35 0.36
N LEU A 165 5.67 -18.10 -0.13
CA LEU A 165 6.87 -17.25 -0.15
C LEU A 165 7.13 -16.54 1.20
N GLY A 166 6.28 -16.77 2.21
CA GLY A 166 6.51 -16.37 3.59
C GLY A 166 5.56 -15.30 4.14
N ALA A 167 4.71 -14.69 3.34
CA ALA A 167 3.69 -13.75 3.83
C ALA A 167 2.66 -14.46 4.71
N LYS A 168 2.22 -13.85 5.82
CA LYS A 168 1.19 -14.47 6.69
C LYS A 168 -0.19 -14.46 6.04
N ALA A 169 -0.51 -13.40 5.27
CA ALA A 169 -1.73 -13.26 4.51
C ALA A 169 -1.49 -12.42 3.25
N VAL A 170 -2.38 -12.54 2.29
CA VAL A 170 -2.37 -11.75 1.05
C VAL A 170 -3.76 -11.28 0.69
N LEU A 171 -3.89 -10.02 0.28
CA LEU A 171 -5.07 -9.45 -0.34
C LEU A 171 -4.76 -9.20 -1.82
N VAL A 172 -5.15 -10.12 -2.70
CA VAL A 172 -5.02 -9.97 -4.15
C VAL A 172 -6.12 -9.05 -4.65
N LYS A 173 -5.74 -7.90 -5.22
CA LYS A 173 -6.67 -6.86 -5.69
C LYS A 173 -7.16 -7.17 -7.10
N GLY A 174 -8.46 -7.42 -7.28
CA GLY A 174 -9.07 -7.80 -8.56
C GLY A 174 -9.45 -6.64 -9.48
N GLY A 175 -9.09 -5.41 -9.17
CA GLY A 175 -9.47 -4.23 -9.96
C GLY A 175 -8.97 -4.22 -11.42
N HIS A 176 -8.08 -5.13 -11.80
CA HIS A 176 -7.60 -5.33 -13.18
C HIS A 176 -8.33 -6.44 -13.94
N LEU A 177 -9.25 -7.19 -13.31
CA LEU A 177 -10.11 -8.15 -14.03
C LEU A 177 -11.07 -7.41 -14.97
N SER A 178 -11.48 -8.06 -16.08
CA SER A 178 -12.43 -7.47 -17.04
C SER A 178 -13.84 -7.35 -16.47
N ASP A 179 -14.29 -8.36 -15.74
CA ASP A 179 -15.68 -8.59 -15.41
C ASP A 179 -16.08 -8.12 -14.00
N THR A 180 -15.11 -8.05 -13.09
CA THR A 180 -15.35 -7.72 -11.68
C THR A 180 -14.19 -6.93 -11.10
N ALA A 181 -14.36 -6.38 -9.91
CA ALA A 181 -13.29 -5.77 -9.11
C ALA A 181 -13.19 -6.46 -7.73
N ASP A 182 -13.53 -7.75 -7.69
CA ASP A 182 -13.52 -8.53 -6.46
C ASP A 182 -12.10 -8.78 -5.98
N ASP A 183 -11.85 -8.58 -4.68
CA ASP A 183 -10.58 -8.86 -4.05
C ASP A 183 -10.65 -10.19 -3.30
N LEU A 184 -9.53 -10.90 -3.28
CA LEU A 184 -9.36 -12.16 -2.55
C LEU A 184 -8.40 -11.97 -1.37
N LEU A 185 -8.90 -12.16 -0.15
CA LEU A 185 -8.08 -12.35 1.03
C LEU A 185 -7.80 -13.84 1.23
N PHE A 186 -6.53 -14.20 1.43
CA PHE A 186 -6.09 -15.55 1.73
C PHE A 186 -5.03 -15.55 2.83
N ASP A 187 -5.19 -16.41 3.86
CA ASP A 187 -4.32 -16.48 5.05
C ASP A 187 -3.79 -17.88 5.36
N SER A 188 -3.47 -18.67 4.35
CA SER A 188 -3.05 -20.08 4.47
C SER A 188 -4.13 -21.09 4.84
N SER A 189 -5.23 -20.68 5.45
CA SER A 189 -6.31 -21.57 5.91
C SER A 189 -7.68 -21.16 5.40
N THR A 190 -7.89 -19.86 5.25
CA THR A 190 -9.19 -19.29 4.87
C THR A 190 -9.09 -18.47 3.60
N GLU A 191 -10.17 -18.54 2.84
CA GLU A 191 -10.40 -17.77 1.62
C GLU A 191 -11.63 -16.91 1.81
N THR A 192 -11.48 -15.60 1.65
CA THR A 192 -12.58 -14.66 1.77
C THR A 192 -12.62 -13.72 0.57
N TRP A 193 -13.75 -13.72 -0.15
CA TRP A 193 -13.97 -12.81 -1.27
C TRP A 193 -14.68 -11.54 -0.82
N PHE A 194 -14.20 -10.42 -1.32
CA PHE A 194 -14.78 -9.10 -1.10
C PHE A 194 -15.27 -8.55 -2.44
N PRO A 195 -16.58 -8.54 -2.69
CA PRO A 195 -17.15 -7.98 -3.90
C PRO A 195 -16.70 -6.52 -4.11
N GLY A 196 -16.37 -6.18 -5.35
CA GLY A 196 -15.95 -4.85 -5.75
C GLY A 196 -16.79 -4.33 -6.90
N LYS A 197 -17.22 -3.06 -6.80
CA LYS A 197 -17.85 -2.34 -7.89
C LYS A 197 -16.83 -1.50 -8.63
N ARG A 198 -16.83 -1.57 -9.95
CA ARG A 198 -16.02 -0.68 -10.78
C ARG A 198 -16.66 0.70 -10.82
N ILE A 199 -15.94 1.71 -10.37
CA ILE A 199 -16.36 3.11 -10.36
C ILE A 199 -15.85 3.78 -11.64
N PRO A 200 -16.72 4.36 -12.47
CA PRO A 200 -16.33 5.00 -13.72
C PRO A 200 -15.72 6.39 -13.46
N THR A 201 -14.47 6.42 -13.01
CA THR A 201 -13.72 7.66 -12.75
C THR A 201 -12.28 7.55 -13.21
N LYS A 202 -11.69 8.66 -13.62
CA LYS A 202 -10.25 8.80 -13.87
C LYS A 202 -9.45 9.09 -12.60
N ASN A 203 -10.13 9.50 -11.52
CA ASN A 203 -9.50 9.99 -10.29
C ASN A 203 -9.17 8.83 -9.33
N THR A 204 -8.20 8.01 -9.72
CA THR A 204 -7.81 6.78 -9.00
C THR A 204 -6.35 6.80 -8.53
N HIS A 205 -5.67 7.96 -8.62
CA HIS A 205 -4.28 8.08 -8.17
C HIS A 205 -4.18 7.87 -6.66
N GLY A 206 -3.26 7.01 -6.24
CA GLY A 206 -3.04 6.67 -4.83
C GLY A 206 -4.01 5.65 -4.22
N THR A 207 -4.92 5.05 -5.01
CA THR A 207 -5.87 4.03 -4.50
C THR A 207 -5.18 2.88 -3.74
N GLY A 208 -4.07 2.34 -4.27
CA GLY A 208 -3.31 1.26 -3.63
C GLY A 208 -2.71 1.71 -2.29
N CYS A 209 -2.03 2.84 -2.27
CA CYS A 209 -1.47 3.44 -1.06
C CYS A 209 -2.54 3.70 -0.01
N THR A 210 -3.70 4.25 -0.42
CA THR A 210 -4.84 4.52 0.46
C THR A 210 -5.39 3.22 1.07
N LEU A 211 -5.55 2.16 0.27
CA LEU A 211 -6.03 0.86 0.76
C LEU A 211 -5.06 0.24 1.77
N SER A 212 -3.78 0.13 1.41
CA SER A 212 -2.77 -0.50 2.27
C SER A 212 -2.55 0.27 3.57
N SER A 213 -2.63 1.59 3.55
CA SER A 213 -2.55 2.44 4.74
C SER A 213 -3.80 2.36 5.62
N SER A 214 -5.00 2.28 5.02
CA SER A 214 -6.24 2.02 5.75
C SER A 214 -6.21 0.65 6.44
N LEU A 215 -5.70 -0.38 5.78
CA LEU A 215 -5.50 -1.72 6.36
C LEU A 215 -4.55 -1.66 7.57
N ALA A 216 -3.41 -0.99 7.44
CA ALA A 216 -2.47 -0.82 8.54
C ALA A 216 -3.13 -0.11 9.74
N ALA A 217 -3.91 0.95 9.49
CA ALA A 217 -4.61 1.69 10.52
C ALA A 217 -5.69 0.85 11.22
N ASN A 218 -6.49 0.10 10.49
CA ASN A 218 -7.54 -0.74 11.04
C ASN A 218 -6.98 -1.92 11.85
N LEU A 219 -5.92 -2.58 11.36
CA LEU A 219 -5.21 -3.63 12.09
C LEU A 219 -4.56 -3.08 13.37
N ALA A 220 -3.93 -1.90 13.33
CA ALA A 220 -3.37 -1.26 14.52
C ALA A 220 -4.42 -0.92 15.57
N LYS A 221 -5.65 -0.61 15.15
CA LYS A 221 -6.79 -0.40 16.06
C LYS A 221 -7.35 -1.69 16.65
N GLY A 222 -6.91 -2.86 16.17
CA GLY A 222 -7.28 -4.17 16.72
C GLY A 222 -8.44 -4.84 15.99
N LEU A 223 -8.78 -4.40 14.77
CA LEU A 223 -9.72 -5.16 13.94
C LEU A 223 -9.09 -6.47 13.48
N GLU A 224 -9.89 -7.51 13.45
CA GLU A 224 -9.52 -8.78 12.81
C GLU A 224 -9.31 -8.57 11.30
N LEU A 225 -8.49 -9.41 10.68
CA LEU A 225 -8.03 -9.20 9.30
C LEU A 225 -9.18 -9.03 8.29
N THR A 226 -10.20 -9.88 8.37
CA THR A 226 -11.38 -9.82 7.48
C THR A 226 -12.16 -8.53 7.66
N ASP A 227 -12.33 -8.06 8.90
CA ASP A 227 -13.03 -6.81 9.20
C ASP A 227 -12.22 -5.58 8.82
N ALA A 228 -10.89 -5.64 8.99
CA ALA A 228 -9.97 -4.60 8.51
C ALA A 228 -10.05 -4.45 6.99
N VAL A 229 -10.09 -5.56 6.23
CA VAL A 229 -10.26 -5.53 4.77
C VAL A 229 -11.63 -4.93 4.39
N ARG A 230 -12.70 -5.37 5.05
CA ARG A 230 -14.06 -4.86 4.78
C ARG A 230 -14.14 -3.35 5.00
N ALA A 231 -13.66 -2.89 6.15
CA ALA A 231 -13.68 -1.47 6.50
C ALA A 231 -12.79 -0.63 5.55
N SER A 232 -11.60 -1.13 5.21
CA SER A 232 -10.67 -0.43 4.32
C SER A 232 -11.19 -0.37 2.89
N LYS A 233 -11.84 -1.44 2.41
CA LYS A 233 -12.45 -1.46 1.09
C LYS A 233 -13.61 -0.47 0.99
N ALA A 234 -14.46 -0.38 2.02
CA ALA A 234 -15.53 0.62 2.08
C ALA A 234 -14.99 2.05 2.04
N TYR A 235 -13.97 2.34 2.86
CA TYR A 235 -13.30 3.65 2.89
C TYR A 235 -12.71 4.03 1.53
N VAL A 236 -11.97 3.11 0.89
CA VAL A 236 -11.35 3.38 -0.42
C VAL A 236 -12.40 3.54 -1.52
N THR A 237 -13.48 2.78 -1.49
CA THR A 237 -14.59 2.91 -2.44
C THR A 237 -15.17 4.32 -2.37
N GLU A 238 -15.48 4.81 -1.18
CA GLU A 238 -15.97 6.18 -0.96
C GLU A 238 -14.94 7.23 -1.41
N ALA A 239 -13.66 7.03 -1.10
CA ALA A 239 -12.57 7.92 -1.52
C ALA A 239 -12.42 8.00 -3.04
N ILE A 240 -12.70 6.92 -3.78
CA ILE A 240 -12.69 6.88 -5.25
C ILE A 240 -13.97 7.54 -5.81
N GLU A 241 -15.15 7.26 -5.26
CA GLU A 241 -16.42 7.84 -5.69
C GLU A 241 -16.41 9.38 -5.63
N HIS A 242 -15.67 9.92 -4.67
CA HIS A 242 -15.49 11.37 -4.46
C HIS A 242 -14.09 11.85 -4.88
N GLY A 243 -13.42 11.13 -5.77
CA GLY A 243 -12.08 11.49 -6.25
C GLY A 243 -11.99 12.94 -6.75
N ILE A 244 -10.89 13.60 -6.44
CA ILE A 244 -10.72 15.04 -6.68
C ILE A 244 -10.28 15.27 -8.12
N GLU A 245 -11.00 16.13 -8.83
CA GLU A 245 -10.59 16.62 -10.16
C GLU A 245 -9.44 17.63 -10.01
N LEU A 246 -8.22 17.12 -10.13
CA LEU A 246 -7.00 17.90 -9.98
C LEU A 246 -6.05 17.62 -11.15
N GLY A 247 -5.56 18.66 -11.76
CA GLY A 247 -4.65 18.56 -12.91
C GLY A 247 -5.32 17.99 -14.17
N SER A 248 -4.53 17.70 -15.19
CA SER A 248 -5.03 17.21 -16.49
C SER A 248 -5.01 15.69 -16.63
N GLY A 249 -4.33 14.99 -15.74
CA GLY A 249 -4.15 13.53 -15.75
C GLY A 249 -5.08 12.80 -14.79
N CYS A 250 -4.54 11.77 -14.14
CA CYS A 250 -5.25 10.95 -13.15
C CYS A 250 -5.31 11.69 -11.80
N GLY A 251 -6.48 12.20 -11.41
CA GLY A 251 -6.68 12.87 -10.14
C GLY A 251 -6.59 11.92 -8.94
N PRO A 252 -6.33 12.44 -7.73
CA PRO A 252 -6.22 11.62 -6.51
C PRO A 252 -7.59 11.22 -5.96
N THR A 253 -7.59 10.17 -5.14
CA THR A 253 -8.71 9.80 -4.27
C THR A 253 -8.91 10.86 -3.18
N HIS A 254 -10.15 10.99 -2.67
CA HIS A 254 -10.47 11.95 -1.62
C HIS A 254 -10.38 11.32 -0.22
N HIS A 255 -9.26 11.51 0.47
CA HIS A 255 -8.98 10.85 1.77
C HIS A 255 -9.89 11.29 2.93
N PHE A 256 -10.54 12.45 2.85
CA PHE A 256 -11.24 13.09 3.97
C PHE A 256 -12.75 13.28 3.74
N VAL A 257 -13.37 12.51 2.83
CA VAL A 257 -14.82 12.67 2.49
C VAL A 257 -15.69 12.67 3.73
N ASP A 258 -15.64 11.61 4.53
CA ASP A 258 -16.46 11.45 5.74
C ASP A 258 -16.19 12.55 6.78
N LEU A 259 -14.92 12.92 6.99
CA LEU A 259 -14.55 14.00 7.92
C LEU A 259 -15.05 15.36 7.42
N TYR A 260 -14.96 15.64 6.14
CA TYR A 260 -15.39 16.92 5.57
C TYR A 260 -16.91 17.04 5.55
N ARG A 261 -17.64 15.94 5.33
CA ARG A 261 -19.11 15.91 5.50
C ARG A 261 -19.50 16.20 6.95
N LYS A 262 -18.90 15.52 7.91
CA LYS A 262 -19.16 15.74 9.33
C LYS A 262 -18.80 17.17 9.78
N ALA A 263 -17.84 17.79 9.13
CA ALA A 263 -17.45 19.18 9.38
C ALA A 263 -18.29 20.22 8.59
N GLY A 264 -19.22 19.78 7.73
CA GLY A 264 -20.01 20.67 6.88
C GLY A 264 -19.18 21.37 5.77
N ILE A 265 -18.08 20.76 5.35
CA ILE A 265 -17.20 21.29 4.27
C ILE A 265 -17.62 20.69 2.91
N LEU A 266 -18.18 19.49 2.92
CA LEU A 266 -18.79 18.82 1.75
C LEU A 266 -20.26 18.55 2.02
N ASP A 267 -21.09 18.66 0.95
CA ASP A 267 -22.50 18.31 0.94
C ASP A 267 -22.72 16.79 0.99
#